data_c16a5ae47ab623ca7d80a6d43007145c
#
_entry.id   c16a5ae47ab623ca7d80a6d43007145c
#
_cell.length_a   1.000
_cell.length_b   1.000
_cell.length_c   1.000
_cell.angle_alpha   90.00
_cell.angle_beta   90.00
_cell.angle_gamma   90.00
#
_symmetry.space_group_name_H-M   'P 1'
#
loop_
_entity.id
_entity.type
_entity.pdbx_description
1 polymer ?
#
loop_
_entity_poly.entity_id
_entity_poly.type
_entity_poly.pdbx_seq_one_letter_code
_entity_poly.pdbx_strand_id
1 'polypeptide(L)'
;MATPPGPQLRRSAAPATLGRPWVALGSLGWRLGRDRVHYPGGMSNTPPPSNPGLDLESEILYQIYPQSFADSNGDGIGDLAGITSKLDYLADLGITMIWLNPIFDSPFKDAGYDVRDYYQIAPRYGTTEDLVTLVEQAHRHGIKVLLDLVPGHTSEEHAWFQQSARPEPNEFSDRYIWTEHAFDNGAGLPFIGGEYDRNGTYILNFFKSQPALNYGFHQRNHPWQQSPDAPGPMATRQAMVEVMKHWLELGCDGFRVDMADSLVKFDTEDKQATIAVWQDMIGRVRAMYPNAILVSEWGKPELAHEAGFDMDFYLDWGDNGYHLLTRESPDPLDRTHDRSFFAQHSETPATDFIVQYEPLYRHGLFNIISGNHDTPRLAPRLTEAERMAFFFFLLTMPGVPTIYYGDEIGMEYVKIPTKEGGYVRTGSRTPMQWDSTQPNCGFSTAAPESLYLPVSGGPSVDRQPQLLALTRQLIAIRRTTPALQASAPLEFLPTPHPRLLAYRRSHLTIVINPSAQPLDYPDANGTMVAGIGGAELTEAGLHLPPTAAAIVDTDK
;
A
#
# COMPACT_ATOMS: atom_id res chain seq x y z
N MET A 1 -27.85 36.98 -59.69
CA MET A 1 -26.87 37.27 -58.63
C MET A 1 -26.80 36.02 -57.78
N ALA A 2 -25.71 35.25 -57.94
CA ALA A 2 -25.53 33.97 -57.31
C ALA A 2 -24.73 34.15 -56.00
N THR A 3 -25.22 33.59 -54.90
CA THR A 3 -24.53 33.52 -53.62
C THR A 3 -23.46 32.40 -53.65
N PRO A 4 -22.28 32.58 -53.06
CA PRO A 4 -21.21 31.60 -53.02
C PRO A 4 -21.46 30.52 -51.94
N PRO A 5 -20.96 29.27 -52.13
CA PRO A 5 -21.16 28.18 -51.20
C PRO A 5 -20.22 28.29 -49.97
N GLY A 6 -20.77 27.98 -48.78
CA GLY A 6 -20.05 27.91 -47.51
C GLY A 6 -19.10 26.69 -47.42
N PRO A 7 -18.09 26.73 -46.52
CA PRO A 7 -17.06 25.72 -46.45
C PRO A 7 -17.57 24.41 -45.82
N GLN A 8 -17.27 23.30 -46.51
CA GLN A 8 -17.49 21.95 -46.01
C GLN A 8 -16.55 21.66 -44.79
N LEU A 9 -17.14 21.35 -43.67
CA LEU A 9 -16.44 20.79 -42.49
C LEU A 9 -15.98 19.35 -42.82
N ARG A 10 -14.69 19.16 -42.96
CA ARG A 10 -14.06 17.83 -42.97
C ARG A 10 -14.24 17.21 -41.58
N ARG A 11 -14.83 16.02 -41.54
CA ARG A 11 -14.83 15.16 -40.37
C ARG A 11 -13.37 14.71 -40.12
N SER A 12 -12.77 15.17 -39.03
CA SER A 12 -11.49 14.67 -38.54
C SER A 12 -11.72 13.62 -37.46
N ALA A 13 -11.03 12.54 -37.64
CA ALA A 13 -10.54 11.48 -36.78
C ALA A 13 -11.04 11.38 -35.34
N ALA A 14 -11.24 10.14 -34.90
CA ALA A 14 -11.52 9.69 -33.56
C ALA A 14 -10.52 10.23 -32.51
N PRO A 15 -10.94 10.40 -31.25
CA PRO A 15 -10.04 10.87 -30.20
C PRO A 15 -9.01 9.80 -29.89
N ALA A 16 -7.76 10.24 -29.83
CA ALA A 16 -6.63 9.47 -29.39
C ALA A 16 -6.87 8.97 -27.95
N THR A 17 -6.60 7.72 -27.74
CA THR A 17 -6.46 7.07 -26.43
C THR A 17 -5.54 7.91 -25.55
N LEU A 18 -6.06 8.36 -24.42
CA LEU A 18 -5.28 8.98 -23.35
C LEU A 18 -4.26 7.96 -22.83
N GLY A 19 -3.01 8.17 -23.23
CA GLY A 19 -1.87 7.40 -22.74
C GLY A 19 -1.62 7.64 -21.26
N ARG A 20 -1.11 6.62 -20.63
CA ARG A 20 -0.68 6.53 -19.23
C ARG A 20 0.22 7.74 -18.86
N PRO A 21 -0.03 8.47 -17.78
CA PRO A 21 0.81 9.59 -17.37
C PRO A 21 1.93 9.23 -16.38
N TRP A 22 2.45 8.02 -16.36
CA TRP A 22 3.65 7.67 -15.58
C TRP A 22 4.47 6.62 -16.31
N VAL A 23 5.14 7.01 -17.39
CA VAL A 23 6.25 6.23 -17.94
C VAL A 23 7.51 7.06 -17.79
N ALA A 24 8.40 6.49 -17.01
CA ALA A 24 9.75 6.92 -16.77
C ALA A 24 10.49 7.33 -18.05
N LEU A 25 11.26 8.38 -17.98
CA LEU A 25 12.39 8.64 -18.85
C LEU A 25 13.46 7.58 -18.56
N GLY A 26 13.71 6.69 -19.52
CA GLY A 26 14.91 5.86 -19.52
C GLY A 26 14.71 4.39 -19.89
N SER A 27 14.30 4.09 -21.14
CA SER A 27 14.50 2.75 -21.69
C SER A 27 15.70 2.74 -22.63
N LEU A 28 16.89 2.51 -22.10
CA LEU A 28 18.02 1.98 -22.85
C LEU A 28 17.94 0.46 -22.79
N GLY A 29 17.64 -0.14 -23.95
CA GLY A 29 17.47 -1.58 -24.09
C GLY A 29 18.76 -2.34 -23.78
N TRP A 30 18.73 -3.17 -22.77
CA TRP A 30 19.69 -4.23 -22.54
C TRP A 30 19.09 -5.55 -23.02
N ARG A 31 19.69 -6.07 -24.11
CA ARG A 31 19.50 -7.49 -24.48
C ARG A 31 20.30 -8.32 -23.49
N LEU A 32 19.61 -8.97 -22.56
CA LEU A 32 20.23 -9.97 -21.69
C LEU A 32 20.53 -11.24 -22.49
N GLY A 33 21.82 -11.50 -22.68
CA GLY A 33 22.33 -12.80 -23.09
C GLY A 33 21.98 -13.86 -22.04
N ARG A 34 21.57 -15.05 -22.50
CA ARG A 34 21.30 -16.22 -21.65
C ARG A 34 22.63 -16.81 -21.16
N ASP A 35 23.19 -16.24 -20.12
CA ASP A 35 24.25 -16.90 -19.38
C ASP A 35 23.78 -17.16 -17.95
N ARG A 36 23.82 -18.44 -17.57
CA ARG A 36 23.51 -18.91 -16.21
C ARG A 36 24.54 -18.33 -15.25
N VAL A 37 24.15 -17.36 -14.45
CA VAL A 37 24.97 -16.87 -13.33
C VAL A 37 24.89 -17.91 -12.23
N HIS A 38 26.01 -18.59 -11.98
CA HIS A 38 26.21 -19.49 -10.85
C HIS A 38 26.60 -18.63 -9.64
N TYR A 39 25.73 -18.55 -8.63
CA TYR A 39 26.07 -17.91 -7.35
C TYR A 39 26.71 -18.95 -6.41
N PRO A 40 27.84 -18.62 -5.74
CA PRO A 40 28.46 -19.52 -4.76
C PRO A 40 27.58 -19.66 -3.52
N GLY A 41 27.37 -20.88 -3.09
CA GLY A 41 26.51 -21.26 -1.98
C GLY A 41 26.97 -20.73 -0.62
N GLY A 42 26.00 -20.53 0.28
CA GLY A 42 26.22 -20.55 1.73
C GLY A 42 26.24 -19.20 2.42
N MET A 43 25.25 -18.30 2.17
CA MET A 43 24.92 -17.25 3.14
C MET A 43 23.54 -17.53 3.73
N SER A 44 23.40 -17.29 5.03
CA SER A 44 22.13 -17.37 5.76
C SER A 44 21.07 -16.58 5.00
N ASN A 45 19.96 -17.23 4.63
CA ASN A 45 18.86 -16.66 3.84
C ASN A 45 17.93 -15.75 4.67
N THR A 46 18.32 -15.34 5.86
CA THR A 46 17.52 -14.50 6.76
C THR A 46 18.03 -13.07 6.68
N PRO A 47 17.19 -12.11 6.24
CA PRO A 47 17.56 -10.70 6.31
C PRO A 47 17.75 -10.29 7.78
N PRO A 48 18.70 -9.41 8.11
CA PRO A 48 18.83 -8.91 9.46
C PRO A 48 17.60 -8.09 9.83
N PRO A 49 17.07 -8.20 11.07
CA PRO A 49 15.99 -7.35 11.52
C PRO A 49 16.47 -5.88 11.53
N SER A 50 15.66 -5.00 10.95
CA SER A 50 15.93 -3.55 10.90
C SER A 50 15.97 -2.89 12.29
N ASN A 51 15.24 -3.47 13.25
CA ASN A 51 15.25 -3.10 14.67
C ASN A 51 15.33 -4.37 15.54
N PRO A 52 16.50 -4.70 16.12
CA PRO A 52 16.69 -5.96 16.86
C PRO A 52 15.79 -6.13 18.10
N GLY A 53 15.13 -5.07 18.58
CA GLY A 53 14.21 -5.11 19.72
C GLY A 53 12.75 -5.32 19.35
N LEU A 54 12.40 -5.29 18.05
CA LEU A 54 11.04 -5.33 17.57
C LEU A 54 10.75 -6.69 16.91
N ASP A 55 9.80 -7.45 17.47
CA ASP A 55 9.34 -8.71 16.90
C ASP A 55 8.12 -8.48 15.99
N LEU A 56 8.33 -8.65 14.67
CA LEU A 56 7.31 -8.51 13.64
C LEU A 56 7.02 -9.84 12.91
N GLU A 57 7.57 -10.94 13.42
CA GLU A 57 7.56 -12.25 12.74
C GLU A 57 6.16 -12.82 12.52
N SER A 58 5.26 -12.60 13.45
CA SER A 58 3.88 -13.14 13.40
C SER A 58 2.82 -12.08 13.09
N GLU A 59 3.22 -10.87 12.71
CA GLU A 59 2.29 -9.78 12.47
C GLU A 59 1.46 -9.99 11.20
N ILE A 60 0.19 -9.56 11.30
CA ILE A 60 -0.78 -9.48 10.20
C ILE A 60 -1.31 -8.05 10.19
N LEU A 61 -0.99 -7.30 9.15
CA LEU A 61 -1.42 -5.91 9.01
C LEU A 61 -2.78 -5.84 8.29
N TYR A 62 -3.67 -4.98 8.78
CA TYR A 62 -4.96 -4.72 8.16
C TYR A 62 -5.11 -3.22 7.89
N GLN A 63 -5.28 -2.84 6.63
CA GLN A 63 -5.47 -1.45 6.25
C GLN A 63 -6.93 -1.05 6.36
N ILE A 64 -7.20 0.02 7.10
CA ILE A 64 -8.52 0.62 7.27
C ILE A 64 -8.56 1.97 6.56
N TYR A 65 -9.58 2.16 5.70
CA TYR A 65 -9.96 3.45 5.16
C TYR A 65 -11.07 4.05 6.04
N PRO A 66 -10.77 4.97 6.99
CA PRO A 66 -11.65 5.31 8.10
C PRO A 66 -13.04 5.73 7.67
N GLN A 67 -13.15 6.63 6.70
CA GLN A 67 -14.46 7.15 6.24
C GLN A 67 -15.39 6.11 5.63
N SER A 68 -14.89 4.90 5.34
CA SER A 68 -15.66 3.82 4.70
C SER A 68 -15.66 2.52 5.51
N PHE A 69 -15.19 2.52 6.77
CA PHE A 69 -15.12 1.30 7.56
C PHE A 69 -16.38 1.06 8.40
N ALA A 70 -16.72 1.98 9.30
CA ALA A 70 -17.96 1.93 10.08
C ALA A 70 -18.32 3.34 10.56
N ASP A 71 -19.59 3.72 10.42
CA ASP A 71 -20.15 5.00 10.84
C ASP A 71 -20.93 4.79 12.14
N SER A 72 -20.45 5.38 13.24
CA SER A 72 -21.06 5.23 14.56
C SER A 72 -22.13 6.27 14.86
N ASN A 73 -22.07 7.44 14.23
CA ASN A 73 -22.92 8.59 14.54
C ASN A 73 -24.08 8.79 13.55
N GLY A 74 -24.08 8.07 12.41
CA GLY A 74 -25.14 8.07 11.40
C GLY A 74 -25.09 9.28 10.47
N ASP A 75 -23.92 9.87 10.23
CA ASP A 75 -23.75 11.01 9.32
C ASP A 75 -23.38 10.59 7.88
N GLY A 76 -23.14 9.30 7.64
CA GLY A 76 -22.80 8.73 6.34
C GLY A 76 -21.29 8.64 6.08
N ILE A 77 -20.46 8.95 7.08
CA ILE A 77 -19.01 8.87 7.04
C ILE A 77 -18.54 7.99 8.19
N GLY A 78 -17.66 7.04 7.94
CA GLY A 78 -17.04 6.21 8.98
C GLY A 78 -16.14 7.04 9.90
N ASP A 79 -16.02 6.61 11.16
CA ASP A 79 -15.32 7.35 12.21
C ASP A 79 -14.51 6.42 13.16
N LEU A 80 -13.74 7.01 14.07
CA LEU A 80 -12.86 6.28 15.01
C LEU A 80 -13.68 5.42 16.00
N ALA A 81 -14.83 5.90 16.45
CA ALA A 81 -15.71 5.12 17.33
C ALA A 81 -16.33 3.93 16.59
N GLY A 82 -16.65 4.11 15.30
CA GLY A 82 -17.05 3.02 14.40
C GLY A 82 -15.96 1.96 14.27
N ILE A 83 -14.70 2.37 14.05
CA ILE A 83 -13.56 1.43 14.01
C ILE A 83 -13.44 0.70 15.35
N THR A 84 -13.52 1.41 16.47
CA THR A 84 -13.46 0.84 17.82
C THR A 84 -14.53 -0.24 18.01
N SER A 85 -15.74 -0.03 17.49
CA SER A 85 -16.85 -0.99 17.57
C SER A 85 -16.62 -2.30 16.79
N LYS A 86 -15.59 -2.36 15.94
CA LYS A 86 -15.27 -3.50 15.08
C LYS A 86 -13.97 -4.22 15.49
N LEU A 87 -13.36 -3.86 16.60
CA LEU A 87 -12.13 -4.49 17.08
C LEU A 87 -12.29 -5.98 17.38
N ASP A 88 -13.46 -6.41 17.90
CA ASP A 88 -13.75 -7.84 18.09
C ASP A 88 -13.68 -8.62 16.77
N TYR A 89 -14.21 -8.07 15.67
CA TYR A 89 -14.12 -8.69 14.34
C TYR A 89 -12.66 -8.81 13.87
N LEU A 90 -11.86 -7.76 14.06
CA LEU A 90 -10.44 -7.76 13.66
C LEU A 90 -9.64 -8.77 14.48
N ALA A 91 -9.89 -8.85 15.80
CA ALA A 91 -9.27 -9.83 16.68
C ALA A 91 -9.68 -11.26 16.31
N ASP A 92 -10.97 -11.51 16.02
CA ASP A 92 -11.47 -12.81 15.58
C ASP A 92 -10.92 -13.23 14.20
N LEU A 93 -10.68 -12.26 13.32
CA LEU A 93 -9.97 -12.49 12.05
C LEU A 93 -8.49 -12.87 12.27
N GLY A 94 -7.92 -12.51 13.42
CA GLY A 94 -6.53 -12.77 13.79
C GLY A 94 -5.58 -11.64 13.43
N ILE A 95 -6.10 -10.42 13.19
CA ILE A 95 -5.31 -9.22 12.92
C ILE A 95 -4.53 -8.82 14.17
N THR A 96 -3.27 -8.41 13.99
CA THR A 96 -2.38 -7.99 15.07
C THR A 96 -1.93 -6.54 14.95
N MET A 97 -2.16 -5.93 13.80
CA MET A 97 -1.77 -4.55 13.52
C MET A 97 -2.78 -3.93 12.55
N ILE A 98 -3.22 -2.71 12.83
CA ILE A 98 -4.03 -1.92 11.89
C ILE A 98 -3.25 -0.69 11.42
N TRP A 99 -3.43 -0.34 10.16
CA TRP A 99 -2.99 0.92 9.57
C TRP A 99 -4.21 1.73 9.18
N LEU A 100 -4.33 2.93 9.76
CA LEU A 100 -5.38 3.89 9.43
C LEU A 100 -4.87 4.82 8.33
N ASN A 101 -5.59 4.90 7.19
CA ASN A 101 -5.38 5.97 6.23
C ASN A 101 -5.56 7.34 6.92
N PRO A 102 -5.11 8.48 6.33
CA PRO A 102 -4.96 9.73 7.05
C PRO A 102 -6.21 10.15 7.83
N ILE A 103 -6.04 10.40 9.13
CA ILE A 103 -7.09 10.85 10.06
C ILE A 103 -6.88 12.28 10.55
N PHE A 104 -5.75 12.91 10.18
CA PHE A 104 -5.45 14.28 10.57
C PHE A 104 -6.37 15.29 9.91
N ASP A 105 -6.47 16.47 10.49
CA ASP A 105 -7.30 17.54 9.94
C ASP A 105 -6.88 17.91 8.51
N SER A 106 -7.87 17.97 7.62
CA SER A 106 -7.66 18.11 6.18
C SER A 106 -8.87 18.79 5.52
N PRO A 107 -8.70 19.54 4.44
CA PRO A 107 -9.80 19.94 3.58
C PRO A 107 -10.32 18.81 2.67
N PHE A 108 -9.67 17.62 2.68
CA PHE A 108 -10.05 16.43 1.93
C PHE A 108 -10.12 16.61 0.41
N LYS A 109 -9.23 17.44 -0.15
CA LYS A 109 -9.03 17.54 -1.60
C LYS A 109 -8.34 16.29 -2.16
N ASP A 110 -7.61 15.57 -1.30
CA ASP A 110 -6.94 14.30 -1.58
C ASP A 110 -7.10 13.32 -0.41
N ALA A 111 -8.34 12.99 -0.05
CA ALA A 111 -8.68 11.92 0.90
C ALA A 111 -7.99 11.99 2.28
N GLY A 112 -7.52 13.15 2.70
CA GLY A 112 -6.79 13.36 3.95
C GLY A 112 -5.27 13.44 3.80
N TYR A 113 -4.72 13.12 2.63
CA TYR A 113 -3.28 13.29 2.36
C TYR A 113 -2.87 14.76 2.22
N ASP A 114 -3.80 15.69 2.03
CA ASP A 114 -3.62 17.13 2.10
C ASP A 114 -3.83 17.63 3.54
N VAL A 115 -2.87 17.34 4.44
CA VAL A 115 -2.94 17.62 5.87
C VAL A 115 -2.95 19.13 6.13
N ARG A 116 -3.98 19.62 6.87
CA ARG A 116 -4.11 21.01 7.30
C ARG A 116 -3.53 21.26 8.71
N ASP A 117 -3.63 20.25 9.58
CA ASP A 117 -3.01 20.28 10.91
C ASP A 117 -2.61 18.86 11.33
N TYR A 118 -1.32 18.65 11.59
CA TYR A 118 -0.79 17.37 12.02
C TYR A 118 -1.14 16.99 13.47
N TYR A 119 -1.60 17.94 14.27
CA TYR A 119 -1.86 17.76 15.70
C TYR A 119 -3.33 17.65 16.05
N GLN A 120 -4.20 17.67 15.03
CA GLN A 120 -5.66 17.57 15.19
C GLN A 120 -6.20 16.38 14.41
N ILE A 121 -7.14 15.67 15.00
CA ILE A 121 -7.97 14.71 14.28
C ILE A 121 -9.01 15.47 13.46
N ALA A 122 -9.25 15.02 12.22
CA ALA A 122 -10.30 15.60 11.39
C ALA A 122 -11.67 15.46 12.07
N PRO A 123 -12.45 16.54 12.22
CA PRO A 123 -13.72 16.52 12.95
C PRO A 123 -14.72 15.47 12.46
N ARG A 124 -14.62 15.06 11.17
CA ARG A 124 -15.47 13.99 10.62
C ARG A 124 -15.15 12.61 11.19
N TYR A 125 -13.95 12.41 11.73
CA TYR A 125 -13.51 11.13 12.28
C TYR A 125 -13.62 11.07 13.81
N GLY A 126 -13.88 12.19 14.47
CA GLY A 126 -13.98 12.28 15.92
C GLY A 126 -12.94 13.21 16.54
N THR A 127 -12.46 12.87 17.71
CA THR A 127 -11.56 13.65 18.54
C THR A 127 -10.26 12.89 18.84
N THR A 128 -9.30 13.56 19.48
CA THR A 128 -8.08 12.92 19.99
C THR A 128 -8.42 11.88 21.05
N GLU A 129 -9.43 12.12 21.88
CA GLU A 129 -9.89 11.19 22.91
C GLU A 129 -10.49 9.92 22.29
N ASP A 130 -11.18 10.02 21.13
CA ASP A 130 -11.67 8.86 20.39
C ASP A 130 -10.50 8.03 19.84
N LEU A 131 -9.42 8.66 19.36
CA LEU A 131 -8.22 7.94 18.95
C LEU A 131 -7.55 7.24 20.13
N VAL A 132 -7.37 7.91 21.27
CA VAL A 132 -6.80 7.29 22.48
C VAL A 132 -7.64 6.09 22.90
N THR A 133 -8.97 6.23 22.86
CA THR A 133 -9.91 5.13 23.17
C THR A 133 -9.71 3.97 22.20
N LEU A 134 -9.62 4.24 20.90
CA LEU A 134 -9.34 3.21 19.88
C LEU A 134 -8.03 2.47 20.17
N VAL A 135 -6.94 3.21 20.42
CA VAL A 135 -5.61 2.64 20.71
C VAL A 135 -5.65 1.76 21.96
N GLU A 136 -6.23 2.25 23.05
CA GLU A 136 -6.36 1.48 24.31
C GLU A 136 -7.17 0.20 24.12
N GLN A 137 -8.29 0.26 23.38
CA GLN A 137 -9.10 -0.92 23.09
C GLN A 137 -8.39 -1.88 22.15
N ALA A 138 -7.73 -1.38 21.09
CA ALA A 138 -6.93 -2.20 20.19
C ALA A 138 -5.84 -2.97 20.94
N HIS A 139 -5.11 -2.30 21.85
CA HIS A 139 -4.10 -2.94 22.69
C HIS A 139 -4.68 -4.04 23.60
N ARG A 140 -5.90 -3.89 24.13
CA ARG A 140 -6.57 -4.96 24.88
C ARG A 140 -6.86 -6.20 24.04
N HIS A 141 -7.04 -6.03 22.73
CA HIS A 141 -7.17 -7.12 21.77
C HIS A 141 -5.81 -7.62 21.21
N GLY A 142 -4.69 -7.04 21.66
CA GLY A 142 -3.36 -7.36 21.13
C GLY A 142 -3.12 -6.82 19.72
N ILE A 143 -3.83 -5.75 19.34
CA ILE A 143 -3.74 -5.11 18.03
C ILE A 143 -2.97 -3.79 18.16
N LYS A 144 -1.90 -3.63 17.38
CA LYS A 144 -1.11 -2.39 17.26
C LYS A 144 -1.79 -1.41 16.31
N VAL A 145 -1.59 -0.11 16.53
CA VAL A 145 -2.20 0.97 15.72
C VAL A 145 -1.13 1.82 15.06
N LEU A 146 -1.08 1.79 13.72
CA LEU A 146 -0.22 2.65 12.90
C LEU A 146 -1.06 3.77 12.26
N LEU A 147 -0.54 5.00 12.32
CA LEU A 147 -1.12 6.15 11.62
C LEU A 147 -0.45 6.35 10.25
N ASP A 148 -1.15 7.03 9.34
CA ASP A 148 -0.55 7.45 8.07
C ASP A 148 0.15 8.80 8.26
N LEU A 149 1.48 8.82 8.09
CA LEU A 149 2.29 10.03 8.15
C LEU A 149 2.56 10.53 6.73
N VAL A 150 2.23 11.79 6.46
CA VAL A 150 2.46 12.44 5.16
C VAL A 150 3.60 13.46 5.29
N PRO A 151 4.87 13.07 5.14
CA PRO A 151 5.99 13.95 5.41
C PRO A 151 6.40 14.83 4.22
N GLY A 152 5.98 14.49 2.99
CA GLY A 152 6.47 15.13 1.77
C GLY A 152 5.82 16.48 1.46
N HIS A 153 4.63 16.73 1.97
CA HIS A 153 3.83 17.93 1.67
C HIS A 153 2.76 18.18 2.75
N THR A 154 2.10 19.32 2.64
CA THR A 154 0.89 19.62 3.42
C THR A 154 -0.21 20.11 2.49
N SER A 155 -1.41 20.36 3.04
CA SER A 155 -2.39 21.22 2.37
C SER A 155 -1.83 22.65 2.19
N GLU A 156 -2.24 23.32 1.13
CA GLU A 156 -2.06 24.78 0.98
C GLU A 156 -2.75 25.57 2.10
N GLU A 157 -3.70 24.96 2.82
CA GLU A 157 -4.41 25.55 3.96
C GLU A 157 -3.66 25.37 5.30
N HIS A 158 -2.56 24.63 5.32
CA HIS A 158 -1.76 24.43 6.53
C HIS A 158 -1.17 25.73 7.05
N ALA A 159 -1.21 25.95 8.37
CA ALA A 159 -0.72 27.18 8.99
C ALA A 159 0.75 27.47 8.64
N TRP A 160 1.60 26.44 8.55
CA TRP A 160 3.00 26.61 8.13
C TRP A 160 3.11 27.18 6.71
N PHE A 161 2.29 26.67 5.78
CA PHE A 161 2.33 27.13 4.39
C PHE A 161 1.80 28.55 4.28
N GLN A 162 0.72 28.89 4.95
CA GLN A 162 0.15 30.22 4.98
C GLN A 162 1.13 31.28 5.52
N GLN A 163 1.97 30.92 6.50
CA GLN A 163 3.06 31.76 6.97
C GLN A 163 4.22 31.82 5.98
N SER A 164 4.60 30.69 5.39
CA SER A 164 5.67 30.60 4.39
C SER A 164 5.36 31.44 3.13
N ALA A 165 4.10 31.56 2.78
CA ALA A 165 3.62 32.30 1.60
C ALA A 165 3.59 33.83 1.78
N ARG A 166 3.90 34.34 2.98
CA ARG A 166 4.00 35.80 3.24
C ARG A 166 5.27 36.37 2.64
N PRO A 167 5.23 37.64 2.19
CA PRO A 167 6.39 38.31 1.62
C PRO A 167 7.48 38.61 2.66
N GLU A 168 7.12 38.82 3.93
CA GLU A 168 8.06 39.10 4.99
C GLU A 168 8.71 37.79 5.48
N PRO A 169 10.06 37.77 5.60
CA PRO A 169 10.76 36.61 6.17
C PRO A 169 10.26 36.27 7.58
N ASN A 170 10.01 34.99 7.83
CA ASN A 170 9.57 34.46 9.12
C ASN A 170 10.13 33.05 9.32
N GLU A 171 9.89 32.42 10.46
CA GLU A 171 10.40 31.09 10.81
C GLU A 171 9.94 29.96 9.86
N PHE A 172 8.84 30.16 9.12
CA PHE A 172 8.31 29.20 8.17
C PHE A 172 8.73 29.47 6.72
N SER A 173 9.45 30.58 6.44
CA SER A 173 9.79 30.98 5.06
C SER A 173 10.49 29.88 4.28
N ASP A 174 11.34 29.07 4.93
CA ASP A 174 12.12 27.99 4.33
C ASP A 174 11.57 26.59 4.66
N ARG A 175 10.37 26.51 5.27
CA ARG A 175 9.68 25.26 5.55
C ARG A 175 9.19 24.57 4.27
N TYR A 176 8.92 25.36 3.23
CA TYR A 176 8.51 24.91 1.90
C TYR A 176 9.52 25.35 0.86
N ILE A 177 9.47 24.70 -0.30
CA ILE A 177 10.39 24.99 -1.39
C ILE A 177 9.81 26.14 -2.23
N TRP A 178 10.50 27.28 -2.21
CA TRP A 178 10.19 28.46 -3.03
C TRP A 178 11.37 28.84 -3.93
N THR A 179 11.08 29.30 -5.16
CA THR A 179 12.06 29.93 -6.03
C THR A 179 12.28 31.39 -5.65
N GLU A 180 13.26 32.07 -6.28
CA GLU A 180 13.55 33.48 -6.01
C GLU A 180 12.52 34.44 -6.63
N HIS A 181 11.90 34.03 -7.76
CA HIS A 181 11.01 34.92 -8.53
C HIS A 181 9.75 34.18 -8.99
N ALA A 182 8.63 34.91 -9.06
CA ALA A 182 7.34 34.37 -9.49
C ALA A 182 7.32 33.88 -10.97
N PHE A 183 8.35 34.20 -11.75
CA PHE A 183 8.51 33.73 -13.13
C PHE A 183 9.49 32.52 -13.28
N ASP A 184 10.04 32.04 -12.21
CA ASP A 184 10.89 30.83 -12.23
C ASP A 184 10.06 29.59 -12.53
N ASN A 185 10.63 28.70 -13.34
CA ASN A 185 9.96 27.49 -13.82
C ASN A 185 10.15 26.25 -12.94
N GLY A 186 10.54 26.43 -11.66
CA GLY A 186 10.73 25.32 -10.73
C GLY A 186 11.88 24.37 -11.08
N ALA A 187 12.75 24.70 -12.03
CA ALA A 187 13.88 23.87 -12.49
C ALA A 187 13.47 22.47 -12.95
N GLY A 188 12.26 22.31 -13.49
CA GLY A 188 11.72 21.03 -13.95
C GLY A 188 10.81 20.32 -12.93
N LEU A 189 10.71 20.82 -11.70
CA LEU A 189 9.73 20.33 -10.72
C LEU A 189 8.34 20.95 -10.99
N PRO A 190 7.25 20.26 -10.64
CA PRO A 190 5.90 20.84 -10.67
C PRO A 190 5.84 22.07 -9.75
N PHE A 191 5.20 23.16 -10.20
CA PHE A 191 5.17 24.40 -9.45
C PHE A 191 3.90 25.22 -9.69
N ILE A 192 3.63 26.14 -8.78
CA ILE A 192 2.61 27.18 -8.92
C ILE A 192 3.28 28.54 -8.68
N GLY A 193 2.96 29.53 -9.52
CA GLY A 193 3.45 30.90 -9.41
C GLY A 193 2.32 31.93 -9.41
N GLY A 194 2.54 33.06 -8.72
CA GLY A 194 1.66 34.21 -8.77
C GLY A 194 0.34 34.09 -7.99
N GLU A 195 0.19 33.11 -7.11
CA GLU A 195 -1.02 32.96 -6.29
C GLU A 195 -0.92 33.66 -4.92
N TYR A 196 0.29 33.97 -4.45
CA TYR A 196 0.54 34.53 -3.12
C TYR A 196 1.38 35.83 -3.23
N ASP A 197 1.37 36.64 -2.17
CA ASP A 197 2.11 37.89 -2.11
C ASP A 197 3.64 37.71 -2.08
N ARG A 198 4.12 36.52 -1.72
CA ARG A 198 5.55 36.18 -1.77
C ARG A 198 6.05 36.16 -3.22
N ASN A 199 7.14 36.90 -3.49
CA ASN A 199 7.80 36.86 -4.79
C ASN A 199 8.54 35.54 -4.98
N GLY A 200 7.91 34.56 -5.64
CA GLY A 200 8.45 33.24 -5.88
C GLY A 200 7.38 32.31 -6.46
N THR A 201 7.81 31.17 -6.98
CA THR A 201 6.95 30.03 -7.23
C THR A 201 7.16 29.00 -6.15
N TYR A 202 6.13 28.29 -5.71
CA TYR A 202 6.31 27.17 -4.79
C TYR A 202 6.23 25.85 -5.53
N ILE A 203 7.05 24.91 -5.06
CA ILE A 203 7.14 23.56 -5.64
C ILE A 203 6.02 22.68 -5.06
N LEU A 204 5.45 21.83 -5.90
CA LEU A 204 4.45 20.84 -5.53
C LEU A 204 5.11 19.48 -5.32
N ASN A 205 4.54 18.70 -4.39
CA ASN A 205 4.93 17.31 -4.25
C ASN A 205 4.03 16.40 -5.09
N PHE A 206 2.71 16.61 -5.07
CA PHE A 206 1.76 15.79 -5.80
C PHE A 206 0.69 16.65 -6.50
N PHE A 207 -0.44 16.99 -5.85
CA PHE A 207 -1.47 17.86 -6.45
C PHE A 207 -1.18 19.34 -6.26
N LYS A 208 -1.93 20.19 -7.01
CA LYS A 208 -1.85 21.66 -6.93
C LYS A 208 -1.96 22.18 -5.49
N SER A 209 -2.82 21.59 -4.67
CA SER A 209 -3.07 21.97 -3.28
C SER A 209 -2.06 21.41 -2.28
N GLN A 210 -0.96 20.77 -2.75
CA GLN A 210 0.00 20.07 -1.91
C GLN A 210 1.42 20.62 -2.09
N PRO A 211 1.71 21.80 -1.50
CA PRO A 211 3.04 22.39 -1.52
C PRO A 211 4.06 21.49 -0.83
N ALA A 212 5.21 21.32 -1.48
CA ALA A 212 6.29 20.45 -1.01
C ALA A 212 6.98 21.03 0.22
N LEU A 213 7.08 20.24 1.29
CA LEU A 213 7.94 20.51 2.43
C LEU A 213 9.42 20.45 2.00
N ASN A 214 10.24 21.29 2.60
CA ASN A 214 11.63 21.46 2.21
C ASN A 214 12.55 20.57 3.05
N TYR A 215 13.00 19.46 2.45
CA TYR A 215 14.07 18.61 2.99
C TYR A 215 15.41 18.82 2.27
N GLY A 216 15.47 19.81 1.38
CA GLY A 216 16.65 20.18 0.62
C GLY A 216 16.78 19.46 -0.72
N PHE A 217 17.93 19.72 -1.33
CA PHE A 217 18.33 19.23 -2.65
C PHE A 217 19.69 18.56 -2.57
N HIS A 218 19.82 17.38 -3.18
CA HIS A 218 21.13 16.73 -3.33
C HIS A 218 21.97 17.49 -4.38
N GLN A 219 21.45 17.61 -5.61
CA GLN A 219 22.05 18.44 -6.65
C GLN A 219 21.44 19.84 -6.61
N ARG A 220 22.29 20.87 -6.59
CA ARG A 220 21.90 22.28 -6.44
C ARG A 220 22.48 23.09 -7.57
N ASN A 221 21.60 23.56 -8.45
CA ASN A 221 21.94 24.36 -9.63
C ASN A 221 21.40 25.80 -9.57
N HIS A 222 20.61 26.12 -8.52
CA HIS A 222 20.00 27.42 -8.32
C HIS A 222 20.19 27.89 -6.86
N PRO A 223 20.30 29.22 -6.60
CA PRO A 223 20.52 29.77 -5.26
C PRO A 223 19.43 29.39 -4.24
N TRP A 224 18.18 29.22 -4.70
CA TRP A 224 17.03 28.86 -3.86
C TRP A 224 17.01 27.36 -3.44
N GLN A 225 17.85 26.53 -4.06
CA GLN A 225 17.96 25.11 -3.73
C GLN A 225 18.87 24.92 -2.50
N GLN A 226 18.27 24.72 -1.36
CA GLN A 226 18.99 24.55 -0.10
C GLN A 226 19.60 23.14 0.03
N SER A 227 20.73 23.05 0.72
CA SER A 227 21.29 21.75 1.15
C SER A 227 20.35 21.07 2.14
N PRO A 228 20.31 19.73 2.21
CA PRO A 228 19.61 19.04 3.29
C PRO A 228 20.04 19.48 4.70
N ASP A 229 21.26 19.95 4.88
CA ASP A 229 21.79 20.42 6.17
C ASP A 229 21.61 21.93 6.40
N ALA A 230 20.91 22.63 5.52
CA ALA A 230 20.59 24.03 5.72
C ALA A 230 19.52 24.22 6.82
N PRO A 231 19.45 25.40 7.46
CA PRO A 231 18.53 25.65 8.57
C PRO A 231 17.07 25.34 8.27
N GLY A 232 16.57 25.66 7.08
CA GLY A 232 15.19 25.39 6.66
C GLY A 232 14.86 23.89 6.63
N PRO A 233 15.58 23.07 5.84
CA PRO A 233 15.44 21.62 5.85
C PRO A 233 15.61 20.97 7.23
N MET A 234 16.60 21.43 8.03
CA MET A 234 16.78 20.95 9.40
C MET A 234 15.57 21.26 10.30
N ALA A 235 14.98 22.46 10.18
CA ALA A 235 13.77 22.82 10.91
C ALA A 235 12.56 21.98 10.46
N THR A 236 12.48 21.61 9.19
CA THR A 236 11.44 20.72 8.66
C THR A 236 11.55 19.32 9.26
N ARG A 237 12.76 18.73 9.29
CA ARG A 237 13.00 17.44 9.96
C ARG A 237 12.61 17.48 11.44
N GLN A 238 13.01 18.55 12.17
CA GLN A 238 12.64 18.70 13.57
C GLN A 238 11.14 18.71 13.76
N ALA A 239 10.40 19.47 12.94
CA ALA A 239 8.95 19.54 13.04
C ALA A 239 8.31 18.17 12.78
N MET A 240 8.80 17.39 11.81
CA MET A 240 8.26 16.06 11.53
C MET A 240 8.56 15.05 12.64
N VAL A 241 9.74 15.16 13.29
CA VAL A 241 10.04 14.37 14.48
C VAL A 241 9.10 14.70 15.64
N GLU A 242 8.76 15.99 15.85
CA GLU A 242 7.79 16.39 16.87
C GLU A 242 6.38 15.90 16.56
N VAL A 243 5.97 15.85 15.29
CA VAL A 243 4.70 15.24 14.88
C VAL A 243 4.67 13.75 15.24
N MET A 244 5.70 12.99 14.87
CA MET A 244 5.78 11.56 15.22
C MET A 244 5.75 11.34 16.73
N LYS A 245 6.54 12.13 17.46
CA LYS A 245 6.60 12.08 18.93
C LYS A 245 5.21 12.30 19.56
N HIS A 246 4.47 13.31 19.12
CA HIS A 246 3.14 13.64 19.65
C HIS A 246 2.20 12.44 19.62
N TRP A 247 2.10 11.73 18.50
CA TRP A 247 1.19 10.60 18.35
C TRP A 247 1.68 9.34 19.07
N LEU A 248 3.00 9.14 19.16
CA LEU A 248 3.59 8.06 19.97
C LEU A 248 3.37 8.29 21.48
N GLU A 249 3.41 9.55 21.94
CA GLU A 249 3.07 9.91 23.33
C GLU A 249 1.60 9.60 23.67
N LEU A 250 0.69 9.65 22.67
CA LEU A 250 -0.72 9.30 22.82
C LEU A 250 -0.99 7.79 22.72
N GLY A 251 0.07 6.98 22.54
CA GLY A 251 0.01 5.52 22.59
C GLY A 251 -0.03 4.81 21.24
N CYS A 252 0.00 5.53 20.11
CA CYS A 252 0.14 4.90 18.79
C CYS A 252 1.45 4.11 18.70
N ASP A 253 1.44 3.00 17.96
CA ASP A 253 2.60 2.09 17.87
C ASP A 253 3.58 2.49 16.77
N GLY A 254 3.19 3.39 15.87
CA GLY A 254 4.05 3.80 14.77
C GLY A 254 3.32 4.40 13.57
N PHE A 255 3.97 4.33 12.41
CA PHE A 255 3.50 5.00 11.21
C PHE A 255 3.71 4.18 9.95
N ARG A 256 2.72 4.24 9.05
CA ARG A 256 2.95 4.08 7.62
C ARG A 256 3.33 5.45 7.05
N VAL A 257 4.40 5.51 6.29
CA VAL A 257 4.97 6.77 5.80
C VAL A 257 4.74 6.92 4.32
N ASP A 258 3.93 7.92 3.97
CA ASP A 258 3.55 8.26 2.60
C ASP A 258 4.74 8.76 1.78
N MET A 259 4.89 8.25 0.53
CA MET A 259 5.90 8.67 -0.44
C MET A 259 7.31 8.88 0.18
N ALA A 260 7.75 7.93 1.00
CA ALA A 260 8.97 8.04 1.80
C ALA A 260 10.24 8.28 0.97
N ASP A 261 10.26 7.86 -0.30
CA ASP A 261 11.39 7.97 -1.24
C ASP A 261 11.61 9.39 -1.81
N SER A 262 10.67 10.33 -1.57
CA SER A 262 10.56 11.58 -2.34
C SER A 262 11.02 12.85 -1.61
N LEU A 263 11.56 12.74 -0.37
CA LEU A 263 11.81 13.89 0.50
C LEU A 263 12.86 14.86 -0.08
N VAL A 264 14.08 14.39 -0.34
CA VAL A 264 15.14 15.22 -0.92
C VAL A 264 14.97 15.30 -2.44
N LYS A 265 15.00 16.54 -2.97
CA LYS A 265 14.82 16.73 -4.41
C LYS A 265 16.14 16.59 -5.17
N PHE A 266 16.08 16.17 -6.44
CA PHE A 266 17.24 15.90 -7.29
C PHE A 266 18.27 14.98 -6.63
N ASP A 267 17.77 13.97 -5.91
CA ASP A 267 18.60 12.95 -5.29
C ASP A 267 19.18 11.98 -6.31
N THR A 268 20.14 11.17 -5.89
CA THR A 268 20.72 10.10 -6.69
C THR A 268 19.67 8.98 -6.92
N GLU A 269 19.94 8.08 -7.86
CA GLU A 269 19.06 6.95 -8.16
C GLU A 269 18.89 6.03 -6.94
N ASP A 270 19.97 5.86 -6.16
CA ASP A 270 20.01 5.10 -4.91
C ASP A 270 19.58 5.91 -3.67
N LYS A 271 19.05 7.12 -3.85
CA LYS A 271 18.39 7.93 -2.81
C LYS A 271 19.22 8.24 -1.56
N GLN A 272 20.54 8.36 -1.68
CA GLN A 272 21.45 8.49 -0.54
C GLN A 272 21.17 9.70 0.37
N ALA A 273 20.74 10.83 -0.19
CA ALA A 273 20.40 12.00 0.63
C ALA A 273 19.06 11.82 1.36
N THR A 274 18.07 11.20 0.73
CA THR A 274 16.79 10.85 1.37
C THR A 274 16.99 9.81 2.48
N ILE A 275 17.82 8.79 2.24
CA ILE A 275 18.22 7.80 3.24
C ILE A 275 18.84 8.47 4.46
N ALA A 276 19.81 9.37 4.26
CA ALA A 276 20.46 10.09 5.36
C ALA A 276 19.46 10.96 6.18
N VAL A 277 18.49 11.60 5.51
CA VAL A 277 17.42 12.35 6.16
C VAL A 277 16.56 11.45 7.05
N TRP A 278 16.17 10.27 6.54
CA TRP A 278 15.39 9.31 7.32
C TRP A 278 16.19 8.72 8.49
N GLN A 279 17.45 8.36 8.29
CA GLN A 279 18.32 7.87 9.37
C GLN A 279 18.41 8.86 10.52
N ASP A 280 18.53 10.18 10.23
CA ASP A 280 18.48 11.23 11.24
C ASP A 280 17.13 11.25 11.97
N MET A 281 16.01 11.34 11.26
CA MET A 281 14.69 11.45 11.88
C MET A 281 14.32 10.17 12.66
N ILE A 282 14.50 9.00 12.07
CA ILE A 282 14.20 7.70 12.69
C ILE A 282 15.09 7.46 13.89
N GLY A 283 16.39 7.78 13.80
CA GLY A 283 17.32 7.65 14.92
C GLY A 283 16.90 8.48 16.12
N ARG A 284 16.41 9.69 15.88
CA ARG A 284 15.91 10.59 16.93
C ARG A 284 14.59 10.09 17.54
N VAL A 285 13.67 9.58 16.73
CA VAL A 285 12.41 8.98 17.21
C VAL A 285 12.72 7.74 18.07
N ARG A 286 13.56 6.82 17.58
CA ARG A 286 13.89 5.58 18.29
C ARG A 286 14.68 5.78 19.57
N ALA A 287 15.44 6.87 19.67
CA ALA A 287 16.10 7.22 20.94
C ALA A 287 15.08 7.48 22.07
N MET A 288 13.85 7.89 21.74
CA MET A 288 12.76 8.15 22.69
C MET A 288 11.75 6.98 22.74
N TYR A 289 11.45 6.39 21.59
CA TYR A 289 10.45 5.35 21.38
C TYR A 289 11.09 4.16 20.62
N PRO A 290 11.85 3.30 21.30
CA PRO A 290 12.62 2.23 20.64
C PRO A 290 11.75 1.19 19.94
N ASN A 291 10.49 1.06 20.33
CA ASN A 291 9.54 0.12 19.76
C ASN A 291 8.64 0.73 18.68
N ALA A 292 8.88 1.99 18.27
CA ALA A 292 8.09 2.61 17.20
C ALA A 292 8.28 1.87 15.88
N ILE A 293 7.17 1.47 15.27
CA ILE A 293 7.11 0.73 14.00
C ILE A 293 7.02 1.74 12.85
N LEU A 294 7.90 1.58 11.86
CA LEU A 294 7.93 2.45 10.70
C LEU A 294 7.86 1.62 9.42
N VAL A 295 6.77 1.82 8.66
CA VAL A 295 6.50 1.15 7.39
C VAL A 295 6.56 2.18 6.29
N SER A 296 7.48 2.03 5.33
CA SER A 296 7.59 2.97 4.21
C SER A 296 6.65 2.63 3.06
N GLU A 297 6.18 3.66 2.37
CA GLU A 297 5.75 3.53 0.99
C GLU A 297 6.90 3.95 0.08
N TRP A 298 7.74 2.97 -0.28
CA TRP A 298 8.92 3.18 -1.12
C TRP A 298 8.94 2.23 -2.32
N GLY A 299 8.55 0.97 -2.10
CA GLY A 299 8.58 -0.08 -3.14
C GLY A 299 9.98 -0.58 -3.47
N LYS A 300 10.98 -0.27 -2.62
CA LYS A 300 12.36 -0.74 -2.71
C LYS A 300 12.87 -1.12 -1.32
N PRO A 301 12.58 -2.33 -0.84
CA PRO A 301 12.87 -2.75 0.53
C PRO A 301 14.34 -2.56 0.95
N GLU A 302 15.30 -2.77 0.03
CA GLU A 302 16.73 -2.56 0.29
C GLU A 302 17.02 -1.12 0.76
N LEU A 303 16.55 -0.13 0.00
CA LEU A 303 16.78 1.29 0.31
C LEU A 303 15.97 1.75 1.54
N ALA A 304 14.76 1.23 1.70
CA ALA A 304 13.92 1.52 2.83
C ALA A 304 14.56 1.03 4.15
N HIS A 305 15.10 -0.18 4.17
CA HIS A 305 15.83 -0.70 5.33
C HIS A 305 17.13 0.05 5.59
N GLU A 306 17.89 0.43 4.55
CA GLU A 306 19.06 1.29 4.71
C GLU A 306 18.67 2.64 5.34
N ALA A 307 17.51 3.18 4.99
CA ALA A 307 16.96 4.41 5.60
C ALA A 307 16.50 4.22 7.06
N GLY A 308 16.36 2.98 7.53
CA GLY A 308 16.00 2.63 8.90
C GLY A 308 14.55 2.20 9.09
N PHE A 309 13.76 2.03 8.04
CA PHE A 309 12.40 1.48 8.15
C PHE A 309 12.39 0.00 8.55
N ASP A 310 11.34 -0.44 9.24
CA ASP A 310 11.18 -1.83 9.67
C ASP A 310 10.60 -2.70 8.56
N MET A 311 9.76 -2.12 7.73
CA MET A 311 9.09 -2.77 6.59
C MET A 311 8.92 -1.79 5.45
N ASP A 312 8.76 -2.34 4.22
CA ASP A 312 8.38 -1.60 3.03
C ASP A 312 7.26 -2.32 2.28
N PHE A 313 6.41 -1.60 1.57
CA PHE A 313 5.34 -2.22 0.79
C PHE A 313 5.86 -2.79 -0.53
N TYR A 314 5.46 -4.02 -0.84
CA TYR A 314 5.59 -4.61 -2.16
C TYR A 314 4.42 -4.12 -3.04
N LEU A 315 4.65 -2.99 -3.69
CA LEU A 315 3.66 -2.27 -4.48
C LEU A 315 3.76 -2.58 -5.98
N ASP A 316 2.70 -2.29 -6.71
CA ASP A 316 2.67 -2.36 -8.17
C ASP A 316 3.42 -1.17 -8.81
N TRP A 317 4.73 -1.13 -8.61
CA TRP A 317 5.61 -0.07 -9.09
C TRP A 317 6.58 -0.62 -10.16
N GLY A 318 6.07 -0.87 -11.36
CA GLY A 318 6.91 -1.20 -12.51
C GLY A 318 7.52 -2.60 -12.49
N ASP A 319 8.80 -2.73 -12.23
CA ASP A 319 9.58 -3.93 -12.56
C ASP A 319 9.70 -4.97 -11.43
N ASN A 320 8.84 -4.93 -10.40
CA ASN A 320 8.93 -5.86 -9.28
C ASN A 320 8.05 -7.11 -9.42
N GLY A 321 7.23 -7.20 -10.46
CA GLY A 321 6.39 -8.36 -10.74
C GLY A 321 5.11 -8.47 -9.92
N TYR A 322 4.83 -7.55 -8.99
CA TYR A 322 3.61 -7.63 -8.17
C TYR A 322 2.32 -7.57 -9.02
N HIS A 323 2.28 -6.69 -10.03
CA HIS A 323 1.13 -6.57 -10.93
C HIS A 323 0.82 -7.87 -11.67
N LEU A 324 1.86 -8.69 -11.97
CA LEU A 324 1.71 -9.99 -12.63
C LEU A 324 0.85 -10.97 -11.82
N LEU A 325 0.75 -10.79 -10.51
CA LEU A 325 -0.02 -11.71 -9.67
C LEU A 325 -1.52 -11.55 -9.90
N THR A 326 -2.04 -10.31 -9.88
CA THR A 326 -3.47 -10.05 -9.81
C THR A 326 -3.96 -8.85 -10.63
N ARG A 327 -3.08 -8.04 -11.26
CA ARG A 327 -3.43 -6.73 -11.85
C ARG A 327 -2.79 -6.46 -13.20
N GLU A 328 -2.56 -7.51 -14.00
CA GLU A 328 -1.93 -7.36 -15.32
C GLU A 328 -2.86 -6.68 -16.34
N SER A 329 -4.18 -6.75 -16.19
CA SER A 329 -5.11 -6.00 -17.04
C SER A 329 -5.20 -4.53 -16.63
N PRO A 330 -5.10 -3.57 -17.57
CA PRO A 330 -5.29 -2.16 -17.30
C PRO A 330 -6.74 -1.77 -16.95
N ASP A 331 -7.73 -2.57 -17.36
CA ASP A 331 -9.14 -2.37 -16.99
C ASP A 331 -9.49 -3.27 -15.77
N PRO A 332 -9.83 -2.68 -14.62
CA PRO A 332 -10.15 -3.44 -13.41
C PRO A 332 -11.42 -4.31 -13.54
N LEU A 333 -12.23 -4.10 -14.57
CA LEU A 333 -13.45 -4.87 -14.83
C LEU A 333 -13.28 -5.91 -15.96
N ASP A 334 -12.17 -5.87 -16.68
CA ASP A 334 -11.91 -6.83 -17.77
C ASP A 334 -11.34 -8.13 -17.22
N ARG A 335 -12.20 -9.15 -17.19
CA ARG A 335 -11.83 -10.52 -16.81
C ARG A 335 -11.36 -11.35 -18.01
N THR A 336 -11.71 -10.94 -19.23
CA THR A 336 -11.52 -11.75 -20.44
C THR A 336 -10.08 -11.73 -20.92
N HIS A 337 -9.41 -10.58 -20.77
CA HIS A 337 -8.04 -10.36 -21.22
C HIS A 337 -7.06 -10.22 -20.07
N ASP A 338 -7.47 -10.55 -18.84
CA ASP A 338 -6.60 -10.50 -17.67
C ASP A 338 -5.53 -11.60 -17.78
N ARG A 339 -4.27 -11.19 -17.81
CA ARG A 339 -3.10 -12.07 -17.90
C ARG A 339 -2.44 -12.29 -16.53
N SER A 340 -3.10 -11.88 -15.45
CA SER A 340 -2.59 -12.09 -14.10
C SER A 340 -2.36 -13.57 -13.82
N PHE A 341 -1.31 -13.87 -13.06
CA PHE A 341 -0.96 -15.25 -12.71
C PHE A 341 -2.11 -15.99 -12.01
N PHE A 342 -2.87 -15.31 -11.14
CA PHE A 342 -3.99 -15.93 -10.43
C PHE A 342 -5.31 -15.99 -11.24
N ALA A 343 -5.38 -15.39 -12.42
CA ALA A 343 -6.51 -15.58 -13.32
C ALA A 343 -6.42 -16.98 -13.98
N GLN A 344 -7.42 -17.84 -13.79
CA GLN A 344 -7.37 -19.26 -14.19
C GLN A 344 -7.14 -19.49 -15.68
N HIS A 345 -7.59 -18.58 -16.52
CA HIS A 345 -7.44 -18.65 -17.98
C HIS A 345 -6.15 -18.01 -18.50
N SER A 346 -5.34 -17.44 -17.62
CA SER A 346 -4.05 -16.87 -17.98
C SER A 346 -3.01 -17.94 -18.33
N GLU A 347 -2.12 -17.61 -19.26
CA GLU A 347 -0.97 -18.44 -19.62
C GLU A 347 0.33 -17.95 -18.97
N THR A 348 0.27 -16.91 -18.14
CA THR A 348 1.47 -16.31 -17.47
C THR A 348 2.13 -17.34 -16.55
N PRO A 349 3.40 -17.69 -16.78
CA PRO A 349 4.08 -18.70 -15.98
C PRO A 349 4.50 -18.14 -14.61
N ALA A 350 4.63 -19.01 -13.61
CA ALA A 350 5.11 -18.64 -12.28
C ALA A 350 6.52 -18.01 -12.31
N THR A 351 7.35 -18.41 -13.27
CA THR A 351 8.73 -17.91 -13.44
C THR A 351 8.79 -16.41 -13.68
N ASP A 352 7.78 -15.81 -14.34
CA ASP A 352 7.79 -14.38 -14.63
C ASP A 352 7.71 -13.54 -13.35
N PHE A 353 6.93 -14.00 -12.37
CA PHE A 353 6.90 -13.44 -11.03
C PHE A 353 8.18 -13.76 -10.24
N ILE A 354 8.59 -15.03 -10.20
CA ILE A 354 9.72 -15.50 -9.38
C ILE A 354 11.00 -14.73 -9.70
N VAL A 355 11.32 -14.53 -10.98
CA VAL A 355 12.55 -13.84 -11.41
C VAL A 355 12.59 -12.39 -10.90
N GLN A 356 11.46 -11.72 -10.80
CA GLN A 356 11.39 -10.34 -10.32
C GLN A 356 11.34 -10.26 -8.79
N TYR A 357 10.68 -11.22 -8.16
CA TYR A 357 10.48 -11.25 -6.71
C TYR A 357 11.72 -11.75 -5.94
N GLU A 358 12.41 -12.79 -6.43
CA GLU A 358 13.49 -13.45 -5.72
C GLU A 358 14.65 -12.52 -5.28
N PRO A 359 15.07 -11.51 -6.07
CA PRO A 359 16.07 -10.55 -5.63
C PRO A 359 15.60 -9.68 -4.46
N LEU A 360 14.29 -9.39 -4.35
CA LEU A 360 13.74 -8.40 -3.43
C LEU A 360 13.57 -8.92 -2.01
N TYR A 361 13.07 -10.17 -1.85
CA TYR A 361 12.70 -10.68 -0.52
C TYR A 361 13.88 -10.90 0.43
N ARG A 362 15.12 -10.84 -0.10
CA ARG A 362 16.36 -11.05 0.67
C ARG A 362 16.84 -9.81 1.41
N HIS A 363 16.25 -8.65 1.18
CA HIS A 363 16.75 -7.35 1.65
C HIS A 363 16.09 -6.84 2.93
N GLY A 364 15.21 -7.59 3.56
CA GLY A 364 14.55 -7.21 4.81
C GLY A 364 13.06 -7.55 4.80
N LEU A 365 12.34 -7.17 5.86
CA LEU A 365 10.91 -7.39 5.92
C LEU A 365 10.16 -6.45 4.98
N PHE A 366 9.15 -6.98 4.34
CA PHE A 366 8.26 -6.19 3.48
C PHE A 366 6.82 -6.68 3.62
N ASN A 367 5.89 -5.87 3.16
CA ASN A 367 4.47 -6.14 3.20
C ASN A 367 3.99 -6.61 1.83
N ILE A 368 3.53 -7.87 1.72
CA ILE A 368 2.73 -8.31 0.58
C ILE A 368 1.30 -7.89 0.85
N ILE A 369 0.65 -7.21 -0.11
CA ILE A 369 -0.67 -6.64 0.07
C ILE A 369 -1.73 -7.40 -0.75
N SER A 370 -2.96 -7.51 -0.24
CA SER A 370 -4.11 -7.94 -1.06
C SER A 370 -4.50 -6.84 -2.06
N GLY A 371 -4.41 -5.62 -1.63
CA GLY A 371 -4.66 -4.38 -2.33
C GLY A 371 -4.44 -3.21 -1.39
N ASN A 372 -4.72 -2.00 -1.85
CA ASN A 372 -4.75 -0.80 -1.05
C ASN A 372 -5.80 0.19 -1.57
N HIS A 373 -5.89 1.34 -0.93
CA HIS A 373 -6.84 2.40 -1.27
C HIS A 373 -6.58 3.06 -2.64
N ASP A 374 -5.44 2.80 -3.28
CA ASP A 374 -5.03 3.35 -4.58
C ASP A 374 -5.11 2.35 -5.73
N THR A 375 -5.30 1.07 -5.42
CA THR A 375 -5.40 0.01 -6.43
C THR A 375 -6.83 -0.50 -6.58
N PRO A 376 -7.25 -0.92 -7.79
CA PRO A 376 -8.51 -1.63 -7.95
C PRO A 376 -8.54 -2.90 -7.09
N ARG A 377 -9.71 -3.20 -6.48
CA ARG A 377 -9.91 -4.44 -5.72
C ARG A 377 -9.73 -5.68 -6.59
N LEU A 378 -9.46 -6.81 -5.96
CA LEU A 378 -9.33 -8.10 -6.64
C LEU A 378 -10.62 -8.54 -7.33
N ALA A 379 -11.77 -8.27 -6.72
CA ALA A 379 -13.08 -8.51 -7.31
C ALA A 379 -13.59 -7.27 -8.08
N PRO A 380 -14.35 -7.43 -9.18
CA PRO A 380 -14.77 -8.71 -9.76
C PRO A 380 -13.74 -9.36 -10.71
N ARG A 381 -12.53 -8.79 -10.86
CA ARG A 381 -11.50 -9.27 -11.80
C ARG A 381 -11.20 -10.75 -11.59
N LEU A 382 -10.96 -11.16 -10.35
CA LEU A 382 -10.78 -12.55 -9.97
C LEU A 382 -12.07 -13.13 -9.39
N THR A 383 -12.38 -14.37 -9.72
CA THR A 383 -13.45 -15.16 -9.07
C THR A 383 -13.13 -15.43 -7.62
N GLU A 384 -14.10 -15.91 -6.83
CA GLU A 384 -13.85 -16.25 -5.42
C GLU A 384 -12.77 -17.35 -5.30
N ALA A 385 -12.80 -18.40 -6.14
CA ALA A 385 -11.80 -19.46 -6.13
C ALA A 385 -10.39 -18.94 -6.45
N GLU A 386 -10.25 -18.05 -7.44
CA GLU A 386 -8.98 -17.41 -7.78
C GLU A 386 -8.47 -16.50 -6.63
N ARG A 387 -9.37 -15.75 -5.98
CA ARG A 387 -9.02 -14.97 -4.78
C ARG A 387 -8.60 -15.87 -3.61
N MET A 388 -9.26 -17.00 -3.40
CA MET A 388 -8.85 -17.98 -2.39
C MET A 388 -7.43 -18.52 -2.66
N ALA A 389 -7.09 -18.82 -3.90
CA ALA A 389 -5.73 -19.23 -4.27
C ALA A 389 -4.70 -18.10 -4.04
N PHE A 390 -5.07 -16.85 -4.34
CA PHE A 390 -4.21 -15.69 -4.05
C PHE A 390 -4.03 -15.44 -2.55
N PHE A 391 -5.08 -15.54 -1.73
CA PHE A 391 -4.98 -15.41 -0.27
C PHE A 391 -4.16 -16.55 0.35
N PHE A 392 -4.22 -17.74 -0.24
CA PHE A 392 -3.36 -18.85 0.15
C PHE A 392 -1.87 -18.50 -0.07
N PHE A 393 -1.55 -17.91 -1.22
CA PHE A 393 -0.22 -17.36 -1.50
C PHE A 393 0.13 -16.22 -0.52
N LEU A 394 -0.70 -15.20 -0.40
CA LEU A 394 -0.48 -14.01 0.43
C LEU A 394 -0.10 -14.39 1.88
N LEU A 395 -0.81 -15.37 2.45
CA LEU A 395 -0.65 -15.76 3.85
C LEU A 395 0.41 -16.84 4.09
N THR A 396 1.02 -17.41 3.04
CA THR A 396 2.10 -18.40 3.16
C THR A 396 3.47 -17.88 2.69
N MET A 397 3.53 -16.76 1.99
CA MET A 397 4.78 -16.12 1.56
C MET A 397 5.51 -15.43 2.72
N PRO A 398 6.85 -15.17 2.59
CA PRO A 398 7.61 -14.34 3.53
C PRO A 398 7.06 -12.90 3.61
N GLY A 399 7.53 -12.15 4.60
CA GLY A 399 7.10 -10.78 4.86
C GLY A 399 5.85 -10.70 5.74
N VAL A 400 5.35 -9.50 6.00
CA VAL A 400 4.16 -9.24 6.78
C VAL A 400 2.97 -9.07 5.84
N PRO A 401 2.01 -10.02 5.81
CA PRO A 401 0.85 -9.90 4.92
C PRO A 401 -0.02 -8.72 5.34
N THR A 402 -0.47 -7.96 4.35
CA THR A 402 -1.36 -6.82 4.54
C THR A 402 -2.67 -7.05 3.82
N ILE A 403 -3.77 -6.96 4.54
CA ILE A 403 -5.13 -7.12 4.02
C ILE A 403 -5.77 -5.73 3.95
N TYR A 404 -6.23 -5.33 2.78
CA TYR A 404 -7.05 -4.14 2.62
C TYR A 404 -8.50 -4.44 3.00
N TYR A 405 -9.12 -3.61 3.84
CA TYR A 405 -10.46 -3.86 4.36
C TYR A 405 -11.46 -4.27 3.26
N GLY A 406 -12.20 -5.33 3.54
CA GLY A 406 -13.20 -5.87 2.62
C GLY A 406 -12.66 -6.82 1.54
N ASP A 407 -11.34 -6.92 1.32
CA ASP A 407 -10.78 -7.90 0.39
C ASP A 407 -10.97 -9.33 0.92
N GLU A 408 -10.94 -9.52 2.25
CA GLU A 408 -11.17 -10.80 2.93
C GLU A 408 -12.61 -11.33 2.79
N ILE A 409 -13.57 -10.46 2.49
CA ILE A 409 -14.94 -10.85 2.14
C ILE A 409 -15.21 -10.81 0.63
N GLY A 410 -14.24 -10.34 -0.15
CA GLY A 410 -14.34 -10.24 -1.60
C GLY A 410 -15.15 -9.07 -2.11
N MET A 411 -15.12 -7.93 -1.43
CA MET A 411 -15.75 -6.69 -1.90
C MET A 411 -15.28 -6.32 -3.30
N GLU A 412 -16.21 -5.86 -4.13
CA GLU A 412 -15.95 -5.56 -5.52
C GLU A 412 -15.49 -4.12 -5.75
N TYR A 413 -14.61 -3.94 -6.74
CA TYR A 413 -14.34 -2.63 -7.32
C TYR A 413 -15.58 -2.13 -8.07
N VAL A 414 -15.97 -0.88 -7.84
CA VAL A 414 -17.11 -0.24 -8.50
C VAL A 414 -16.65 0.99 -9.26
N LYS A 415 -17.01 1.08 -10.54
CA LYS A 415 -16.68 2.26 -11.34
C LYS A 415 -17.60 3.42 -11.00
N ILE A 416 -17.13 4.32 -10.13
CA ILE A 416 -17.84 5.52 -9.70
C ILE A 416 -17.00 6.77 -9.98
N PRO A 417 -17.63 7.96 -10.16
CA PRO A 417 -16.88 9.22 -10.28
C PRO A 417 -16.03 9.47 -9.04
N THR A 418 -14.83 9.99 -9.27
CA THR A 418 -13.96 10.36 -8.14
C THR A 418 -14.51 11.57 -7.39
N LYS A 419 -14.37 11.56 -6.05
CA LYS A 419 -14.62 12.69 -5.15
C LYS A 419 -13.34 13.19 -4.48
N GLU A 420 -12.24 12.45 -4.62
CA GLU A 420 -11.03 12.58 -3.81
C GLU A 420 -9.80 12.61 -4.70
N GLY A 421 -9.55 13.74 -5.32
CA GLY A 421 -8.43 13.89 -6.24
C GLY A 421 -8.60 13.07 -7.54
N GLY A 422 -7.68 13.20 -8.47
CA GLY A 422 -7.69 12.48 -9.75
C GLY A 422 -7.60 10.94 -9.58
N TYR A 423 -7.79 10.22 -10.66
CA TYR A 423 -7.68 8.76 -10.81
C TYR A 423 -8.92 7.94 -10.45
N VAL A 424 -8.93 6.71 -10.97
CA VAL A 424 -10.03 5.73 -10.91
C VAL A 424 -9.95 4.89 -9.62
N ARG A 425 -9.54 5.49 -8.49
CA ARG A 425 -9.30 4.79 -7.21
C ARG A 425 -10.50 4.82 -6.26
N THR A 426 -11.41 5.77 -6.41
CA THR A 426 -12.56 5.92 -5.51
C THR A 426 -13.42 4.65 -5.45
N GLY A 427 -13.50 3.88 -6.53
CA GLY A 427 -14.25 2.61 -6.57
C GLY A 427 -13.72 1.50 -5.68
N SER A 428 -12.49 1.62 -5.17
CA SER A 428 -11.89 0.71 -4.19
C SER A 428 -12.20 1.11 -2.75
N ARG A 429 -12.76 2.31 -2.53
CA ARG A 429 -12.95 2.94 -1.22
C ARG A 429 -14.39 2.93 -0.74
N THR A 430 -15.24 2.07 -1.34
CA THR A 430 -16.66 1.93 -0.96
C THR A 430 -16.84 1.41 0.46
N PRO A 431 -17.98 1.72 1.13
CA PRO A 431 -18.25 1.31 2.50
C PRO A 431 -18.13 -0.20 2.72
N MET A 432 -17.54 -0.58 3.85
CA MET A 432 -17.46 -1.97 4.31
C MET A 432 -18.85 -2.55 4.51
N GLN A 433 -19.04 -3.82 4.19
CA GLN A 433 -20.32 -4.51 4.22
C GLN A 433 -20.36 -5.49 5.40
N TRP A 434 -20.98 -5.07 6.50
CA TRP A 434 -21.02 -5.81 7.75
C TRP A 434 -22.19 -6.78 7.83
N ASP A 435 -23.41 -6.29 7.55
CA ASP A 435 -24.67 -7.03 7.71
C ASP A 435 -25.63 -6.69 6.57
N SER A 436 -25.82 -7.64 5.67
CA SER A 436 -26.69 -7.51 4.49
C SER A 436 -28.17 -7.29 4.82
N THR A 437 -28.59 -7.53 6.07
CA THR A 437 -29.96 -7.34 6.53
C THR A 437 -30.23 -5.93 7.05
N GLN A 438 -29.17 -5.16 7.32
CA GLN A 438 -29.25 -3.80 7.84
C GLN A 438 -29.17 -2.74 6.73
N PRO A 439 -29.69 -1.52 6.98
CA PRO A 439 -29.49 -0.39 6.06
C PRO A 439 -28.00 -0.20 5.76
N ASN A 440 -27.68 0.18 4.51
CA ASN A 440 -26.32 0.40 4.05
C ASN A 440 -25.37 -0.76 4.38
N CYS A 441 -25.88 -1.99 4.37
CA CYS A 441 -25.14 -3.20 4.77
C CYS A 441 -24.49 -3.10 6.16
N GLY A 442 -25.12 -2.41 7.11
CA GLY A 442 -24.62 -2.25 8.47
C GLY A 442 -23.41 -1.30 8.61
N PHE A 443 -23.04 -0.59 7.54
CA PHE A 443 -22.01 0.43 7.59
C PHE A 443 -22.48 1.68 8.36
N SER A 444 -23.71 2.15 8.07
CA SER A 444 -24.28 3.41 8.59
C SER A 444 -25.80 3.32 8.73
N THR A 445 -26.33 4.06 9.70
CA THR A 445 -27.77 4.28 9.84
C THR A 445 -28.30 5.50 9.06
N ALA A 446 -27.40 6.24 8.38
CA ALA A 446 -27.76 7.39 7.54
C ALA A 446 -28.69 6.98 6.39
N ALA A 447 -29.41 7.96 5.83
CA ALA A 447 -30.11 7.78 4.58
C ALA A 447 -29.09 7.46 3.45
N PRO A 448 -29.40 6.55 2.50
CA PRO A 448 -28.45 6.16 1.46
C PRO A 448 -27.87 7.34 0.64
N GLU A 449 -28.66 8.38 0.42
CA GLU A 449 -28.25 9.61 -0.26
C GLU A 449 -27.30 10.50 0.54
N SER A 450 -27.21 10.28 1.86
CA SER A 450 -26.29 10.99 2.76
C SER A 450 -24.92 10.32 2.87
N LEU A 451 -24.78 9.09 2.35
CA LEU A 451 -23.50 8.40 2.37
C LEU A 451 -22.46 9.16 1.55
N TYR A 452 -21.25 9.28 2.09
CA TYR A 452 -20.12 9.87 1.37
C TYR A 452 -19.82 9.11 0.08
N LEU A 453 -19.76 7.77 0.14
CA LEU A 453 -19.67 6.87 -1.01
C LEU A 453 -20.80 5.84 -0.94
N PRO A 454 -21.32 5.39 -2.10
CA PRO A 454 -22.38 4.39 -2.10
C PRO A 454 -21.86 3.02 -1.68
N VAL A 455 -22.73 2.21 -1.06
CA VAL A 455 -22.45 0.80 -0.81
C VAL A 455 -22.36 0.06 -2.16
N SER A 456 -21.33 -0.79 -2.31
CA SER A 456 -21.11 -1.52 -3.57
C SER A 456 -22.11 -2.66 -3.81
N GLY A 457 -22.71 -3.21 -2.75
CA GLY A 457 -23.48 -4.45 -2.79
C GLY A 457 -22.57 -5.70 -2.90
N GLY A 458 -23.17 -6.87 -2.85
CA GLY A 458 -22.43 -8.14 -2.97
C GLY A 458 -22.13 -8.80 -1.62
N PRO A 459 -20.91 -9.34 -1.42
CA PRO A 459 -20.57 -10.10 -0.23
C PRO A 459 -20.53 -9.21 1.03
N SER A 460 -20.89 -9.78 2.18
CA SER A 460 -20.89 -9.13 3.47
C SER A 460 -20.44 -10.08 4.57
N VAL A 461 -20.00 -9.54 5.71
CA VAL A 461 -19.44 -10.33 6.82
C VAL A 461 -20.47 -11.32 7.37
N ASP A 462 -21.72 -10.91 7.54
CA ASP A 462 -22.82 -11.76 8.07
C ASP A 462 -23.07 -13.02 7.24
N ARG A 463 -22.80 -12.98 5.95
CA ARG A 463 -22.96 -14.13 5.03
C ARG A 463 -21.82 -15.13 5.09
N GLN A 464 -20.77 -14.85 5.86
CA GLN A 464 -19.60 -15.72 6.03
C GLN A 464 -19.07 -16.29 4.71
N PRO A 465 -18.56 -15.46 3.76
CA PRO A 465 -17.99 -15.95 2.50
C PRO A 465 -16.90 -17.01 2.75
N GLN A 466 -16.73 -17.95 1.83
CA GLN A 466 -15.70 -18.99 1.94
C GLN A 466 -14.30 -18.36 2.06
N LEU A 467 -14.04 -17.27 1.36
CA LEU A 467 -12.80 -16.52 1.44
C LEU A 467 -12.53 -15.99 2.85
N LEU A 468 -13.55 -15.49 3.58
CA LEU A 468 -13.39 -15.04 4.96
C LEU A 468 -13.01 -16.20 5.90
N ALA A 469 -13.68 -17.34 5.76
CA ALA A 469 -13.37 -18.53 6.55
C ALA A 469 -11.94 -19.04 6.29
N LEU A 470 -11.52 -19.06 5.02
CA LEU A 470 -10.16 -19.41 4.62
C LEU A 470 -9.13 -18.42 5.18
N THR A 471 -9.41 -17.13 5.11
CA THR A 471 -8.51 -16.08 5.62
C THR A 471 -8.25 -16.28 7.12
N ARG A 472 -9.30 -16.51 7.93
CA ARG A 472 -9.15 -16.83 9.35
C ARG A 472 -8.30 -18.09 9.58
N GLN A 473 -8.57 -19.15 8.84
CA GLN A 473 -7.83 -20.40 8.95
C GLN A 473 -6.35 -20.21 8.65
N LEU A 474 -6.01 -19.56 7.55
CA LEU A 474 -4.63 -19.35 7.13
C LEU A 474 -3.86 -18.40 8.05
N ILE A 475 -4.50 -17.37 8.56
CA ILE A 475 -3.92 -16.49 9.59
C ILE A 475 -3.59 -17.30 10.86
N ALA A 476 -4.53 -18.13 11.32
CA ALA A 476 -4.31 -18.97 12.50
C ALA A 476 -3.14 -19.96 12.29
N ILE A 477 -3.07 -20.62 11.12
CA ILE A 477 -1.96 -21.49 10.75
C ILE A 477 -0.64 -20.70 10.74
N ARG A 478 -0.59 -19.55 10.05
CA ARG A 478 0.60 -18.72 9.94
C ARG A 478 1.15 -18.31 11.30
N ARG A 479 0.29 -17.78 12.18
CA ARG A 479 0.68 -17.27 13.49
C ARG A 479 1.21 -18.35 14.43
N THR A 480 0.75 -19.59 14.26
CA THR A 480 1.16 -20.72 15.11
C THR A 480 2.28 -21.59 14.51
N THR A 481 2.70 -21.30 13.26
CA THR A 481 3.67 -22.11 12.52
C THR A 481 4.95 -21.32 12.23
N PRO A 482 6.06 -21.57 12.95
CA PRO A 482 7.32 -20.84 12.75
C PRO A 482 7.82 -20.85 11.31
N ALA A 483 7.59 -21.93 10.57
CA ALA A 483 7.97 -22.06 9.16
C ALA A 483 7.24 -21.05 8.23
N LEU A 484 6.13 -20.45 8.65
CA LEU A 484 5.37 -19.45 7.89
C LEU A 484 5.57 -18.02 8.39
N GLN A 485 6.39 -17.80 9.42
CA GLN A 485 6.69 -16.46 9.93
C GLN A 485 7.41 -15.60 8.90
N ALA A 486 7.43 -14.28 9.14
CA ALA A 486 7.81 -13.28 8.15
C ALA A 486 9.21 -13.50 7.57
N SER A 487 10.21 -13.78 8.40
CA SER A 487 11.61 -14.00 7.98
C SER A 487 11.98 -15.45 7.70
N ALA A 488 11.06 -16.42 7.88
CA ALA A 488 11.35 -17.82 7.64
C ALA A 488 11.80 -18.05 6.19
N PRO A 489 12.77 -18.96 5.95
CA PRO A 489 13.37 -19.18 4.64
C PRO A 489 12.34 -19.49 3.54
N LEU A 490 12.62 -19.05 2.32
CA LEU A 490 11.88 -19.36 1.11
C LEU A 490 12.82 -19.99 0.09
N GLU A 491 12.37 -21.08 -0.53
CA GLU A 491 13.00 -21.72 -1.67
C GLU A 491 11.94 -22.04 -2.72
N PHE A 492 12.07 -21.48 -3.92
CA PHE A 492 11.21 -21.86 -5.04
C PHE A 492 11.61 -23.23 -5.57
N LEU A 493 10.63 -24.11 -5.79
CA LEU A 493 10.84 -25.48 -6.21
C LEU A 493 10.55 -25.64 -7.72
N PRO A 494 11.27 -26.56 -8.42
CA PRO A 494 10.94 -26.91 -9.79
C PRO A 494 9.52 -27.45 -9.90
N THR A 495 8.83 -27.11 -10.98
CA THR A 495 7.47 -27.61 -11.25
C THR A 495 7.37 -28.25 -12.62
N PRO A 496 6.54 -29.31 -12.79
CA PRO A 496 6.35 -29.98 -14.07
C PRO A 496 5.52 -29.14 -15.06
N HIS A 497 4.84 -28.10 -14.59
CA HIS A 497 3.99 -27.25 -15.41
C HIS A 497 4.22 -25.75 -15.09
N PRO A 498 4.33 -24.87 -16.10
CA PRO A 498 4.67 -23.45 -15.88
C PRO A 498 3.63 -22.68 -15.06
N ARG A 499 2.39 -23.17 -15.00
CA ARG A 499 1.31 -22.57 -14.19
C ARG A 499 1.30 -23.06 -12.74
N LEU A 500 2.09 -24.06 -12.35
CA LEU A 500 2.26 -24.43 -10.95
C LEU A 500 3.25 -23.49 -10.29
N LEU A 501 2.90 -23.01 -9.12
CA LEU A 501 3.82 -22.34 -8.20
C LEU A 501 4.07 -23.26 -7.02
N ALA A 502 5.32 -23.69 -6.83
CA ALA A 502 5.73 -24.51 -5.71
C ALA A 502 6.90 -23.84 -4.99
N TYR A 503 6.84 -23.84 -3.67
CA TYR A 503 7.91 -23.31 -2.83
C TYR A 503 7.94 -24.00 -1.46
N ARG A 504 9.12 -23.95 -0.85
CA ARG A 504 9.38 -24.49 0.48
C ARG A 504 9.54 -23.36 1.49
N ARG A 505 8.90 -23.51 2.64
CA ARG A 505 9.07 -22.72 3.84
C ARG A 505 9.54 -23.67 4.97
N SER A 506 10.86 -23.74 5.20
CA SER A 506 11.47 -24.73 6.11
C SER A 506 11.06 -26.18 5.74
N HIS A 507 10.26 -26.84 6.59
CA HIS A 507 9.74 -28.20 6.37
C HIS A 507 8.37 -28.23 5.66
N LEU A 508 7.81 -27.09 5.30
CA LEU A 508 6.52 -27.02 4.60
C LEU A 508 6.72 -26.84 3.11
N THR A 509 6.10 -27.69 2.31
CA THR A 509 5.98 -27.51 0.86
C THR A 509 4.59 -26.93 0.56
N ILE A 510 4.57 -25.81 -0.14
CA ILE A 510 3.35 -25.14 -0.58
C ILE A 510 3.27 -25.24 -2.09
N VAL A 511 2.12 -25.71 -2.60
CA VAL A 511 1.89 -25.83 -4.05
C VAL A 511 0.55 -25.20 -4.40
N ILE A 512 0.55 -24.38 -5.45
CA ILE A 512 -0.62 -23.62 -5.92
C ILE A 512 -0.82 -23.85 -7.41
N ASN A 513 -2.00 -24.30 -7.78
CA ASN A 513 -2.47 -24.40 -9.15
C ASN A 513 -3.52 -23.31 -9.42
N PRO A 514 -3.18 -22.15 -9.97
CA PRO A 514 -4.17 -21.13 -10.30
C PRO A 514 -4.88 -21.37 -11.65
N SER A 515 -4.51 -22.42 -12.41
CA SER A 515 -5.01 -22.66 -13.77
C SER A 515 -6.40 -23.29 -13.79
N ALA A 516 -7.01 -23.30 -15.00
CA ALA A 516 -8.28 -23.96 -15.25
C ALA A 516 -8.17 -25.49 -15.45
N GLN A 517 -6.96 -26.06 -15.38
CA GLN A 517 -6.73 -27.48 -15.59
C GLN A 517 -6.29 -28.16 -14.30
N PRO A 518 -6.64 -29.43 -14.05
CA PRO A 518 -6.05 -30.20 -12.97
C PRO A 518 -4.56 -30.44 -13.28
N LEU A 519 -3.70 -30.26 -12.26
CA LEU A 519 -2.26 -30.45 -12.36
C LEU A 519 -1.77 -31.32 -11.21
N ASP A 520 -0.70 -32.08 -11.46
CA ASP A 520 -0.09 -32.95 -10.46
C ASP A 520 1.31 -32.42 -10.08
N TYR A 521 1.65 -32.53 -8.79
CA TYR A 521 2.98 -32.24 -8.29
C TYR A 521 3.53 -33.47 -7.56
N PRO A 522 4.41 -34.26 -8.22
CA PRO A 522 4.83 -35.57 -7.71
C PRO A 522 5.79 -35.52 -6.53
N ASP A 523 6.49 -34.39 -6.31
CA ASP A 523 7.54 -34.28 -5.30
C ASP A 523 7.01 -33.90 -3.90
N ALA A 524 5.69 -33.92 -3.68
CA ALA A 524 5.09 -33.70 -2.37
C ALA A 524 4.84 -35.01 -1.66
N ASN A 525 5.56 -35.23 -0.54
CA ASN A 525 5.36 -36.37 0.37
C ASN A 525 5.25 -35.84 1.79
N GLY A 526 4.40 -36.45 2.62
CA GLY A 526 4.22 -36.08 4.02
C GLY A 526 2.77 -36.03 4.46
N THR A 527 2.41 -35.02 5.27
CA THR A 527 1.06 -34.87 5.80
C THR A 527 0.47 -33.54 5.33
N MET A 528 -0.76 -33.57 4.83
CA MET A 528 -1.46 -32.33 4.44
C MET A 528 -1.85 -31.51 5.67
N VAL A 529 -1.37 -30.26 5.74
CA VAL A 529 -1.68 -29.30 6.81
C VAL A 529 -2.94 -28.50 6.48
N ALA A 530 -3.04 -28.06 5.24
CA ALA A 530 -4.21 -27.32 4.73
C ALA A 530 -4.32 -27.53 3.21
N GLY A 531 -5.54 -27.46 2.69
CA GLY A 531 -5.81 -27.52 1.26
C GLY A 531 -7.10 -26.80 0.89
N ILE A 532 -7.16 -26.29 -0.34
CA ILE A 532 -8.34 -25.66 -0.94
C ILE A 532 -8.59 -26.25 -2.33
N GLY A 533 -9.78 -26.01 -2.87
CA GLY A 533 -10.13 -26.37 -4.24
C GLY A 533 -10.16 -27.89 -4.51
N GLY A 534 -10.25 -28.73 -3.46
CA GLY A 534 -10.22 -30.18 -3.60
C GLY A 534 -8.82 -30.77 -3.82
N ALA A 535 -7.76 -30.09 -3.35
CA ALA A 535 -6.40 -30.64 -3.36
C ALA A 535 -6.32 -31.92 -2.56
N GLU A 536 -5.69 -32.97 -3.11
CA GLU A 536 -5.53 -34.29 -2.49
C GLU A 536 -4.07 -34.74 -2.50
N LEU A 537 -3.58 -35.20 -1.35
CA LEU A 537 -2.27 -35.85 -1.23
C LEU A 537 -2.44 -37.36 -1.38
N THR A 538 -1.76 -37.92 -2.37
CA THR A 538 -1.79 -39.34 -2.69
C THR A 538 -0.37 -39.94 -2.61
N GLU A 539 -0.24 -41.26 -2.79
CA GLU A 539 1.08 -41.94 -2.88
C GLU A 539 1.89 -41.44 -4.12
N ALA A 540 1.23 -40.88 -5.13
CA ALA A 540 1.87 -40.33 -6.33
C ALA A 540 2.24 -38.84 -6.23
N GLY A 541 1.97 -38.20 -5.08
CA GLY A 541 2.14 -36.76 -4.84
C GLY A 541 0.82 -36.01 -4.72
N LEU A 542 0.86 -34.70 -4.89
CA LEU A 542 -0.32 -33.82 -4.83
C LEU A 542 -1.07 -33.81 -6.15
N HIS A 543 -2.37 -34.08 -6.08
CA HIS A 543 -3.33 -33.80 -7.13
C HIS A 543 -4.03 -32.45 -6.84
N LEU A 544 -3.97 -31.53 -7.77
CA LEU A 544 -4.46 -30.15 -7.63
C LEU A 544 -5.50 -29.85 -8.73
N PRO A 545 -6.79 -29.97 -8.44
CA PRO A 545 -7.83 -29.49 -9.35
C PRO A 545 -7.66 -28.00 -9.73
N PRO A 546 -8.46 -27.45 -10.65
CA PRO A 546 -8.42 -26.02 -10.98
C PRO A 546 -8.55 -25.12 -9.74
N THR A 547 -7.71 -24.08 -9.66
CA THR A 547 -7.67 -23.11 -8.54
C THR A 547 -7.45 -23.73 -7.16
N ALA A 548 -6.76 -24.87 -7.11
CA ALA A 548 -6.43 -25.56 -5.85
C ALA A 548 -5.07 -25.15 -5.30
N ALA A 549 -4.91 -25.29 -3.99
CA ALA A 549 -3.63 -25.13 -3.32
C ALA A 549 -3.52 -26.03 -2.09
N ALA A 550 -2.29 -26.37 -1.67
CA ALA A 550 -2.02 -27.19 -0.50
C ALA A 550 -0.75 -26.78 0.23
N ILE A 551 -0.74 -26.99 1.55
CA ILE A 551 0.44 -27.01 2.42
C ILE A 551 0.67 -28.45 2.86
N VAL A 552 1.86 -28.97 2.63
CA VAL A 552 2.29 -30.31 3.03
C VAL A 552 3.48 -30.21 3.98
N ASP A 553 3.36 -30.85 5.14
CA ASP A 553 4.48 -31.01 6.10
C ASP A 553 5.30 -32.21 5.65
N THR A 554 6.54 -31.97 5.25
CA THR A 554 7.46 -32.98 4.70
C THR A 554 8.31 -33.71 5.77
N ASP A 555 8.24 -33.27 7.03
CA ASP A 555 8.96 -33.88 8.16
C ASP A 555 8.11 -34.93 8.88
N LYS A 556 6.85 -35.16 8.46
CA LYS A 556 5.91 -36.09 9.10
C LYS A 556 5.49 -37.23 8.19
#